data_df4d3a6749805ccc759e654929b4269c
#
_entry.id   df4d3a6749805ccc759e654929b4269c
#
_cell.length_a   1.000
_cell.length_b   1.000
_cell.length_c   1.000
_cell.angle_alpha   90.00
_cell.angle_beta   90.00
_cell.angle_gamma   90.00
#
_symmetry.space_group_name_H-M   'P 1'
#
loop_
_entity.id
_entity.type
_entity.pdbx_description
1 polymer ?
#
loop_
_entity_poly.entity_id
_entity_poly.type
_entity_poly.pdbx_seq_one_letter_code
_entity_poly.pdbx_strand_id
1 'polypeptide(L)'
;EKGCPDTHYAFYRENENYIEVINTEKHKQRFKNFRNFYEVVKGEQYPLEYSKQGILHHFPEYNLLILGLNSAWESDHHYKYRASIHSDALNDAIDQISQNSELYRGCLKFAVWHHSLVDTGNDELQIIALMQKLAQAGFSIVFNGHIHKAEADKYRPK
;
A
#
# COMPACT_ATOMS: atom_id res chain seq x y z
N GLU A 1 30.93 -15.34 -6.09
CA GLU A 1 29.55 -14.94 -6.38
C GLU A 1 28.65 -16.16 -6.24
N LYS A 2 28.14 -16.42 -5.05
CA LYS A 2 27.05 -17.40 -4.89
C LYS A 2 25.80 -16.72 -5.41
N GLY A 3 25.21 -17.30 -6.44
CA GLY A 3 24.07 -16.78 -7.15
C GLY A 3 23.00 -16.28 -6.20
N CYS A 4 22.82 -15.00 -6.26
CA CYS A 4 21.80 -14.29 -5.53
C CYS A 4 20.44 -14.76 -6.04
N PRO A 5 19.46 -15.10 -5.19
CA PRO A 5 18.11 -15.48 -5.63
C PRO A 5 17.49 -14.37 -6.49
N ASP A 6 16.55 -14.70 -7.36
CA ASP A 6 16.04 -13.81 -8.43
C ASP A 6 15.29 -12.53 -8.00
N THR A 7 15.09 -12.32 -6.71
CA THR A 7 14.54 -11.09 -6.13
C THR A 7 15.51 -10.59 -5.08
N HIS A 8 16.14 -9.43 -5.27
CA HIS A 8 17.32 -9.11 -4.51
C HIS A 8 17.24 -7.84 -3.72
N TYR A 9 17.66 -7.99 -2.48
CA TYR A 9 17.76 -6.97 -1.46
C TYR A 9 19.20 -6.53 -1.27
N ALA A 10 19.39 -5.27 -0.93
CA ALA A 10 20.63 -4.83 -0.32
C ALA A 10 20.53 -5.09 1.18
N PHE A 11 21.33 -6.00 1.67
CA PHE A 11 21.60 -6.11 3.10
C PHE A 11 23.01 -5.65 3.34
N TYR A 12 23.19 -4.80 4.32
CA TYR A 12 24.46 -4.61 4.96
C TYR A 12 24.51 -5.54 6.18
N ARG A 13 25.37 -6.56 6.12
CA ARG A 13 25.72 -7.36 7.29
C ARG A 13 27.12 -6.95 7.70
N GLU A 14 27.23 -6.24 8.81
CA GLU A 14 28.51 -5.73 9.34
C GLU A 14 29.59 -6.81 9.48
N ASN A 15 29.19 -8.06 9.73
CA ASN A 15 30.12 -9.17 9.99
C ASN A 15 30.54 -9.98 8.75
N GLU A 16 29.99 -9.72 7.58
CA GLU A 16 30.20 -10.55 6.39
C GLU A 16 30.74 -9.79 5.17
N ASN A 17 31.07 -8.52 5.30
CA ASN A 17 31.70 -7.66 4.27
C ASN A 17 31.02 -7.66 2.89
N TYR A 18 29.71 -7.88 2.81
CA TYR A 18 28.98 -7.76 1.56
C TYR A 18 27.70 -6.92 1.70
N ILE A 19 27.34 -6.29 0.60
CA ILE A 19 26.10 -5.53 0.46
C ILE A 19 25.22 -6.30 -0.53
N GLU A 20 24.06 -6.71 -0.09
CA GLU A 20 23.02 -7.21 -1.00
C GLU A 20 22.22 -6.05 -1.56
N VAL A 21 22.07 -5.94 -2.86
CA VAL A 21 21.37 -4.85 -3.52
C VAL A 21 20.06 -5.35 -4.13
N ILE A 22 18.94 -4.66 -3.87
CA ILE A 22 17.67 -4.98 -4.52
C ILE A 22 17.78 -4.74 -6.03
N ASN A 23 17.47 -5.77 -6.81
CA ASN A 23 17.12 -5.57 -8.20
C ASN A 23 15.65 -5.10 -8.26
N THR A 24 15.45 -3.80 -8.28
CA THR A 24 14.12 -3.16 -8.21
C THR A 24 13.21 -3.63 -9.34
N GLU A 25 13.73 -3.80 -10.54
CA GLU A 25 12.93 -4.22 -11.69
C GLU A 25 12.43 -5.66 -11.54
N LYS A 26 13.29 -6.58 -11.10
CA LYS A 26 12.88 -7.96 -10.79
C LYS A 26 11.93 -8.01 -9.61
N HIS A 27 12.15 -7.19 -8.59
CA HIS A 27 11.29 -7.14 -7.41
C HIS A 27 9.87 -6.69 -7.74
N LYS A 28 9.68 -5.73 -8.63
CA LYS A 28 8.36 -5.33 -9.13
C LYS A 28 7.64 -6.46 -9.84
N GLN A 29 8.36 -7.33 -10.55
CA GLN A 29 7.79 -8.45 -11.30
C GLN A 29 7.11 -9.51 -10.41
N ARG A 30 7.33 -9.52 -9.11
CA ARG A 30 6.64 -10.45 -8.19
C ARG A 30 5.11 -10.27 -8.21
N PHE A 31 4.63 -9.07 -8.56
CA PHE A 31 3.20 -8.81 -8.74
C PHE A 31 2.67 -9.13 -10.14
N LYS A 32 3.50 -9.65 -11.05
CA LYS A 32 3.09 -9.93 -12.44
C LYS A 32 1.90 -10.90 -12.52
N ASN A 33 1.90 -11.97 -11.72
CA ASN A 33 0.80 -12.92 -11.72
C ASN A 33 -0.50 -12.29 -11.17
N PHE A 34 -0.38 -11.46 -10.14
CA PHE A 34 -1.51 -10.70 -9.63
C PHE A 34 -2.03 -9.69 -10.66
N ARG A 35 -1.14 -9.00 -11.36
CA ARG A 35 -1.50 -8.09 -12.46
C ARG A 35 -2.30 -8.80 -13.54
N ASN A 36 -1.86 -9.99 -13.97
CA ASN A 36 -2.57 -10.78 -14.98
C ASN A 36 -3.95 -11.22 -14.48
N PHE A 37 -4.06 -11.66 -13.24
CA PHE A 37 -5.33 -11.98 -12.61
C PHE A 37 -6.25 -10.76 -12.53
N TYR A 38 -5.72 -9.62 -12.09
CA TYR A 38 -6.46 -8.37 -11.97
C TYR A 38 -7.02 -7.92 -13.33
N GLU A 39 -6.22 -8.02 -14.39
CA GLU A 39 -6.62 -7.69 -15.77
C GLU A 39 -7.80 -8.55 -16.25
N VAL A 40 -7.78 -9.85 -15.96
CA VAL A 40 -8.89 -10.77 -16.29
C VAL A 40 -10.19 -10.38 -15.57
N VAL A 41 -10.09 -9.95 -14.32
CA VAL A 41 -11.26 -9.63 -13.47
C VAL A 41 -11.80 -8.22 -13.71
N LYS A 42 -10.90 -7.24 -13.91
CA LYS A 42 -11.24 -5.82 -13.96
C LYS A 42 -11.21 -5.23 -15.37
N GLY A 43 -10.59 -5.92 -16.34
CA GLY A 43 -10.38 -5.40 -17.69
C GLY A 43 -9.28 -4.34 -17.81
N GLU A 44 -8.54 -4.07 -16.74
CA GLU A 44 -7.44 -3.11 -16.69
C GLU A 44 -6.25 -3.69 -15.95
N GLN A 45 -5.06 -3.20 -16.23
CA GLN A 45 -3.84 -3.74 -15.64
C GLN A 45 -3.54 -3.14 -14.27
N TYR A 46 -3.22 -4.00 -13.28
CA TYR A 46 -2.67 -3.55 -12.01
C TYR A 46 -1.26 -2.98 -12.20
N PRO A 47 -0.96 -1.78 -11.68
CA PRO A 47 0.35 -1.15 -11.85
C PRO A 47 1.44 -1.93 -11.12
N LEU A 48 2.60 -2.15 -11.77
CA LEU A 48 3.77 -2.74 -11.14
C LEU A 48 4.63 -1.69 -10.42
N GLU A 49 4.51 -0.42 -10.79
CA GLU A 49 5.16 0.68 -10.09
C GLU A 49 4.52 0.89 -8.72
N TYR A 50 5.34 0.83 -7.66
CA TYR A 50 4.83 0.92 -6.28
C TYR A 50 4.12 2.23 -5.99
N SER A 51 4.62 3.33 -6.54
CA SER A 51 4.00 4.66 -6.43
C SER A 51 2.61 4.77 -7.07
N LYS A 52 2.20 3.79 -7.87
CA LYS A 52 0.89 3.73 -8.53
C LYS A 52 -0.05 2.68 -7.92
N GLN A 53 0.35 2.06 -6.82
CA GLN A 53 -0.43 0.98 -6.19
C GLN A 53 -1.41 1.51 -5.11
N GLY A 54 -1.85 2.75 -5.25
CA GLY A 54 -3.01 3.32 -4.59
C GLY A 54 -4.15 3.45 -5.61
N ILE A 55 -5.10 2.53 -5.59
CA ILE A 55 -6.16 2.44 -6.61
C ILE A 55 -7.46 3.03 -6.08
N LEU A 56 -8.00 4.01 -6.80
CA LEU A 56 -9.29 4.61 -6.48
C LEU A 56 -10.42 3.83 -7.17
N HIS A 57 -11.40 3.41 -6.40
CA HIS A 57 -12.63 2.81 -6.88
C HIS A 57 -13.79 3.73 -6.55
N HIS A 58 -14.40 4.34 -7.57
CA HIS A 58 -15.53 5.26 -7.43
C HIS A 58 -16.83 4.54 -7.72
N PHE A 59 -17.80 4.69 -6.83
CA PHE A 59 -19.14 4.15 -6.92
C PHE A 59 -20.13 5.31 -6.81
N PRO A 60 -20.40 6.03 -7.92
CA PRO A 60 -21.19 7.25 -7.89
C PRO A 60 -22.65 7.02 -7.43
N GLU A 61 -23.23 5.86 -7.73
CA GLU A 61 -24.57 5.47 -7.32
C GLU A 61 -24.74 5.37 -5.79
N TYR A 62 -23.62 5.19 -5.06
CA TYR A 62 -23.59 5.11 -3.59
C TYR A 62 -22.90 6.31 -2.92
N ASN A 63 -22.47 7.31 -3.70
CA ASN A 63 -21.61 8.39 -3.23
C ASN A 63 -20.41 7.86 -2.42
N LEU A 64 -19.76 6.83 -2.95
CA LEU A 64 -18.70 6.10 -2.27
C LEU A 64 -17.41 6.11 -3.08
N LEU A 65 -16.30 6.43 -2.41
CA LEU A 65 -14.94 6.33 -2.94
C LEU A 65 -14.12 5.40 -2.05
N ILE A 66 -13.58 4.34 -2.62
CA ILE A 66 -12.70 3.40 -1.91
C ILE A 66 -11.28 3.54 -2.46
N LEU A 67 -10.31 3.78 -1.58
CA LEU A 67 -8.89 3.73 -1.89
C LEU A 67 -8.32 2.38 -1.43
N GLY A 68 -7.97 1.54 -2.40
CA GLY A 68 -7.21 0.30 -2.15
C GLY A 68 -5.71 0.58 -2.14
N LEU A 69 -5.02 0.27 -1.05
CA LEU A 69 -3.58 0.45 -0.90
C LEU A 69 -2.86 -0.90 -0.81
N ASN A 70 -1.75 -1.03 -1.52
CA ASN A 70 -0.91 -2.22 -1.38
C ASN A 70 -0.04 -2.14 -0.13
N SER A 71 -0.36 -2.98 0.85
CA SER A 71 0.45 -3.10 2.07
C SER A 71 1.52 -4.19 1.99
N ALA A 72 1.65 -4.88 0.86
CA ALA A 72 2.63 -5.96 0.65
C ALA A 72 3.80 -5.54 -0.26
N TRP A 73 3.95 -4.25 -0.55
CA TRP A 73 4.95 -3.81 -1.52
C TRP A 73 6.40 -4.05 -1.08
N GLU A 74 6.67 -4.15 0.23
CA GLU A 74 7.96 -4.52 0.81
C GLU A 74 8.05 -5.99 1.22
N SER A 75 6.91 -6.68 1.32
CA SER A 75 6.87 -8.06 1.77
C SER A 75 7.37 -9.02 0.70
N ASP A 76 8.18 -9.99 1.09
CA ASP A 76 8.62 -11.09 0.23
C ASP A 76 8.89 -12.37 1.04
N HIS A 77 9.50 -13.36 0.39
CA HIS A 77 9.78 -14.65 1.02
C HIS A 77 10.83 -14.60 2.15
N HIS A 78 11.67 -13.56 2.20
CA HIS A 78 12.61 -13.32 3.30
C HIS A 78 11.97 -12.47 4.40
N TYR A 79 11.10 -11.52 4.01
CA TYR A 79 10.51 -10.53 4.90
C TYR A 79 8.97 -10.55 4.81
N LYS A 80 8.38 -11.66 5.21
CA LYS A 80 6.93 -11.87 5.17
C LYS A 80 6.12 -10.89 6.02
N TYR A 81 6.76 -10.33 7.04
CA TYR A 81 6.12 -9.45 8.03
C TYR A 81 6.38 -7.95 7.78
N ARG A 82 7.07 -7.59 6.70
CA ARG A 82 7.22 -6.19 6.30
C ARG A 82 5.96 -5.73 5.58
N ALA A 83 5.03 -5.19 6.34
CA ALA A 83 3.87 -4.52 5.77
C ALA A 83 4.02 -3.02 5.94
N SER A 84 3.87 -2.28 4.86
CA SER A 84 3.89 -0.82 4.86
C SER A 84 3.10 -0.29 3.67
N ILE A 85 2.77 0.99 3.69
CA ILE A 85 2.14 1.69 2.57
C ILE A 85 3.19 2.57 1.90
N HIS A 86 3.37 2.40 0.59
CA HIS A 86 4.28 3.26 -0.17
C HIS A 86 3.79 4.71 -0.14
N SER A 87 4.62 5.62 0.34
CA SER A 87 4.24 7.03 0.54
C SER A 87 3.76 7.70 -0.75
N ASP A 88 4.42 7.41 -1.87
CA ASP A 88 4.05 8.00 -3.15
C ASP A 88 2.76 7.41 -3.72
N ALA A 89 2.41 6.16 -3.37
CA ALA A 89 1.12 5.59 -3.76
C ALA A 89 -0.04 6.32 -3.07
N LEU A 90 0.14 6.66 -1.81
CA LEU A 90 -0.83 7.48 -1.07
C LEU A 90 -0.91 8.90 -1.63
N ASN A 91 0.26 9.54 -1.84
CA ASN A 91 0.32 10.91 -2.36
C ASN A 91 -0.31 10.99 -3.77
N ASP A 92 0.02 10.07 -4.67
CA ASP A 92 -0.56 10.00 -6.02
C ASP A 92 -2.09 9.86 -5.98
N ALA A 93 -2.62 9.01 -5.10
CA ALA A 93 -4.07 8.86 -4.93
C ALA A 93 -4.74 10.13 -4.38
N ILE A 94 -4.11 10.79 -3.41
CA ILE A 94 -4.60 12.07 -2.86
C ILE A 94 -4.59 13.18 -3.92
N ASP A 95 -3.52 13.23 -4.73
CA ASP A 95 -3.41 14.18 -5.83
C ASP A 95 -4.51 13.95 -6.88
N GLN A 96 -4.80 12.69 -7.23
CA GLN A 96 -5.90 12.35 -8.13
C GLN A 96 -7.26 12.80 -7.56
N ILE A 97 -7.49 12.62 -6.26
CA ILE A 97 -8.73 13.09 -5.58
C ILE A 97 -8.81 14.62 -5.66
N SER A 98 -7.73 15.31 -5.39
CA SER A 98 -7.65 16.77 -5.43
C SER A 98 -7.93 17.32 -6.83
N GLN A 99 -7.31 16.73 -7.84
CA GLN A 99 -7.48 17.11 -9.25
C GLN A 99 -8.92 16.87 -9.76
N ASN A 100 -9.62 15.90 -9.18
CA ASN A 100 -10.96 15.53 -9.53
C ASN A 100 -11.96 15.81 -8.38
N SER A 101 -11.74 16.89 -7.64
CA SER A 101 -12.48 17.22 -6.41
C SER A 101 -14.00 17.32 -6.63
N GLU A 102 -14.44 17.85 -7.78
CA GLU A 102 -15.84 17.91 -8.14
C GLU A 102 -16.48 16.52 -8.31
N LEU A 103 -15.75 15.59 -8.92
CA LEU A 103 -16.24 14.23 -9.14
C LEU A 103 -16.43 13.48 -7.81
N TYR A 104 -15.58 13.75 -6.83
CA TYR A 104 -15.60 13.06 -5.53
C TYR A 104 -16.24 13.88 -4.42
N ARG A 105 -16.90 14.99 -4.79
CA ARG A 105 -17.60 15.85 -3.84
C ARG A 105 -18.74 15.08 -3.19
N GLY A 106 -18.78 15.09 -1.87
CA GLY A 106 -19.82 14.40 -1.08
C GLY A 106 -19.69 12.89 -0.98
N CYS A 107 -18.66 12.29 -1.61
CA CYS A 107 -18.41 10.87 -1.44
C CYS A 107 -17.97 10.56 -0.02
N LEU A 108 -18.54 9.50 0.55
CA LEU A 108 -17.99 8.83 1.72
C LEU A 108 -16.68 8.12 1.29
N LYS A 109 -15.57 8.40 1.97
CA LYS A 109 -14.26 7.90 1.57
C LYS A 109 -13.76 6.86 2.55
N PHE A 110 -13.42 5.67 2.03
CA PHE A 110 -12.81 4.57 2.76
C PHE A 110 -11.42 4.28 2.22
N ALA A 111 -10.45 4.01 3.11
CA ALA A 111 -9.16 3.45 2.73
C ALA A 111 -9.08 2.00 3.20
N VAL A 112 -8.56 1.12 2.34
CA VAL A 112 -8.53 -0.33 2.57
C VAL A 112 -7.16 -0.89 2.23
N TRP A 113 -6.59 -1.71 3.12
CA TRP A 113 -5.41 -2.53 2.86
C TRP A 113 -5.45 -3.83 3.64
N HIS A 114 -4.52 -4.75 3.36
CA HIS A 114 -4.61 -6.09 3.97
C HIS A 114 -3.94 -6.20 5.33
N HIS A 115 -2.67 -5.81 5.46
CA HIS A 115 -1.90 -6.06 6.69
C HIS A 115 -2.15 -5.00 7.75
N SER A 116 -2.21 -5.41 9.02
CA SER A 116 -2.09 -4.46 10.13
C SER A 116 -0.72 -3.76 10.06
N LEU A 117 -0.70 -2.45 10.16
CA LEU A 117 0.57 -1.69 10.15
C LEU A 117 1.18 -1.58 11.55
N VAL A 118 0.38 -1.83 12.59
CA VAL A 118 0.82 -1.72 14.00
C VAL A 118 1.71 -2.91 14.39
N ASP A 119 1.37 -4.11 13.89
CA ASP A 119 2.05 -5.35 14.30
C ASP A 119 3.31 -5.68 13.47
N THR A 120 3.68 -4.84 12.52
CA THR A 120 4.72 -5.13 11.52
C THR A 120 6.02 -4.35 11.72
N GLY A 121 6.19 -3.73 12.89
CA GLY A 121 7.42 -2.99 13.21
C GLY A 121 7.54 -1.63 12.51
N ASN A 122 6.45 -1.12 11.95
CA ASN A 122 6.43 0.26 11.44
C ASN A 122 6.60 1.25 12.61
N ASP A 123 7.29 2.34 12.33
CA ASP A 123 7.39 3.45 13.26
C ASP A 123 5.99 4.04 13.52
N GLU A 124 5.62 4.19 14.77
CA GLU A 124 4.34 4.78 15.18
C GLU A 124 4.10 6.16 14.53
N LEU A 125 5.16 6.96 14.39
CA LEU A 125 5.09 8.26 13.73
C LEU A 125 4.71 8.16 12.25
N GLN A 126 5.16 7.11 11.56
CA GLN A 126 4.78 6.87 10.16
C GLN A 126 3.30 6.49 10.04
N ILE A 127 2.80 5.68 10.95
CA ILE A 127 1.38 5.31 11.00
C ILE A 127 0.52 6.55 11.28
N ILE A 128 0.91 7.37 12.25
CA ILE A 128 0.21 8.62 12.57
C ILE A 128 0.20 9.57 11.36
N ALA A 129 1.33 9.73 10.68
CA ALA A 129 1.43 10.57 9.49
C ALA A 129 0.53 10.07 8.34
N LEU A 130 0.46 8.75 8.12
CA LEU A 130 -0.45 8.12 7.17
C LEU A 130 -1.91 8.45 7.50
N MET A 131 -2.33 8.24 8.76
CA MET A 131 -3.70 8.50 9.21
C MET A 131 -4.07 9.99 9.10
N GLN A 132 -3.13 10.89 9.41
CA GLN A 132 -3.33 12.33 9.25
C GLN A 132 -3.54 12.73 7.79
N LYS A 133 -2.73 12.19 6.86
CA LYS A 133 -2.89 12.44 5.43
C LYS A 133 -4.24 11.95 4.91
N LEU A 134 -4.65 10.75 5.32
CA LEU A 134 -5.96 10.20 4.95
C LEU A 134 -7.09 11.08 5.49
N ALA A 135 -7.03 11.47 6.76
CA ALA A 135 -8.03 12.34 7.38
C ALA A 135 -8.13 13.71 6.68
N GLN A 136 -6.99 14.33 6.34
CA GLN A 136 -6.94 15.60 5.59
C GLN A 136 -7.52 15.48 4.17
N ALA A 137 -7.36 14.31 3.53
CA ALA A 137 -7.99 14.02 2.23
C ALA A 137 -9.48 13.64 2.33
N GLY A 138 -10.04 13.65 3.56
CA GLY A 138 -11.45 13.42 3.84
C GLY A 138 -11.83 11.95 3.96
N PHE A 139 -10.88 11.05 4.17
CA PHE A 139 -11.20 9.66 4.48
C PHE A 139 -11.72 9.54 5.91
N SER A 140 -12.87 8.87 6.05
CA SER A 140 -13.58 8.76 7.33
C SER A 140 -13.37 7.41 8.02
N ILE A 141 -13.07 6.38 7.25
CA ILE A 141 -12.94 5.00 7.74
C ILE A 141 -11.76 4.33 7.06
N VAL A 142 -11.05 3.55 7.84
CA VAL A 142 -9.95 2.71 7.39
C VAL A 142 -10.25 1.26 7.75
N PHE A 143 -10.06 0.36 6.78
CA PHE A 143 -10.18 -1.08 7.00
C PHE A 143 -8.84 -1.74 6.74
N ASN A 144 -8.42 -2.60 7.66
CA ASN A 144 -7.35 -3.55 7.42
C ASN A 144 -7.78 -4.95 7.87
N GLY A 145 -7.15 -5.97 7.32
CA GLY A 145 -7.41 -7.37 7.62
C GLY A 145 -6.23 -8.03 8.34
N HIS A 146 -5.98 -9.29 8.04
CA HIS A 146 -4.87 -10.14 8.47
C HIS A 146 -4.95 -10.67 9.90
N ILE A 147 -5.43 -9.90 10.87
CA ILE A 147 -5.42 -10.26 12.30
C ILE A 147 -6.52 -11.27 12.70
N HIS A 148 -7.45 -11.60 11.83
CA HIS A 148 -8.56 -12.54 12.08
C HIS A 148 -9.38 -12.25 13.35
N LYS A 149 -9.33 -11.02 13.84
CA LYS A 149 -10.12 -10.50 14.95
C LYS A 149 -10.86 -9.25 14.53
N ALA A 150 -12.08 -9.09 15.01
CA ALA A 150 -12.82 -7.85 14.83
C ALA A 150 -12.39 -6.86 15.92
N GLU A 151 -11.59 -5.88 15.55
CA GLU A 151 -11.17 -4.78 16.42
C GLU A 151 -11.53 -3.46 15.76
N ALA A 152 -11.95 -2.49 16.54
CA ALA A 152 -12.28 -1.16 16.07
C ALA A 152 -11.61 -0.10 16.95
N ASP A 153 -10.66 0.61 16.37
CA ASP A 153 -9.99 1.73 17.01
C ASP A 153 -10.50 3.07 16.49
N LYS A 154 -10.65 4.02 17.38
CA LYS A 154 -11.05 5.37 17.04
C LYS A 154 -9.84 6.31 17.05
N TYR A 155 -9.33 6.63 15.88
CA TYR A 155 -8.33 7.68 15.75
C TYR A 155 -8.97 9.05 15.98
N ARG A 156 -8.44 9.81 16.94
CA ARG A 156 -8.77 11.22 17.15
C ARG A 156 -7.51 12.04 16.92
N PRO A 157 -7.43 12.83 15.84
CA PRO A 157 -6.33 13.78 15.68
C PRO A 157 -6.35 14.75 16.86
N LYS A 158 -5.16 15.03 17.39
CA LYS A 158 -4.94 16.07 18.41
C LYS A 158 -4.92 17.42 17.76
#